data_03fddd1a63032cd8e5ad751ef35637b5
#
_entry.id   03fddd1a63032cd8e5ad751ef35637b5
#
_cell.length_a   1.000
_cell.length_b   1.000
_cell.length_c   1.000
_cell.angle_alpha   90.00
_cell.angle_beta   90.00
_cell.angle_gamma   90.00
#
_symmetry.space_group_name_H-M   'P 1'
#
loop_
_entity.id
_entity.type
_entity.pdbx_description
1 polymer ?
#
loop_
_entity_poly.entity_id
_entity_poly.type
_entity_poly.pdbx_seq_one_letter_code
_entity_poly.pdbx_strand_id
1 'polypeptide(L)'
;MILAKLFAGVPRRQRLQLAAALGLVLGGSLLALWHQTAGFNLDVRDIRIETPTGQRLSALLYVPPNATLATPAPAVLAIHGYINTRETQSGFAIELARRGFVVLALDQPGHGYSDPPAFSAGFGGPAGFAYLRSLAFVDGDRIGLEGHSMGGWAVQMAAASAPERYEAMVLLGSSTGTFGAPEGTPTTPKNLGLVFSRFDEFSSLMWGSDSSAGIVDTLKLQTLFGTNEPVVVGQRYGNASKGTARELIMPDVTHPGDHLSTEAIGYTVAWFADLLAQPSEVSGQVWYWKEFGTLLALLGLAWLVFPSIDAALTVAGSRLQQAPVQPPVQARWVRWFAISLTVLIPVLSFFPLQNLADTWLPANAFLPQQITNGVLLWALGNGVFTAVLFLLWFRRQAAVSLRQCGLSIDVSQALATLKVALLVILMLYFVALLVATAGVDFRFWVIALKVMSPMQAGIFLIYVVPFTVFFIAQSTALHAQLQLGVGAPVAGQQRSASWYNGVVLSFGFAGLLVVQYVPLLLGGTLLVSSQPLLSIVAFQFVPVMLLVGMISSHCYHRTGSVYLGACVNGLWVTWYLVAGTATQAVPFWW
;
A
#
# COMPACT_ATOMS: atom_id res chain seq x y z
N MET A 1 22.42 -12.42 -26.01
CA MET A 1 22.41 -12.00 -27.43
C MET A 1 21.16 -11.19 -27.80
N ILE A 2 19.95 -11.60 -27.44
CA ILE A 2 18.70 -10.85 -27.75
C ILE A 2 18.65 -9.49 -27.03
N LEU A 3 18.94 -9.44 -25.72
CA LEU A 3 19.02 -8.20 -24.94
C LEU A 3 20.05 -7.21 -25.50
N ALA A 4 21.25 -7.68 -25.90
CA ALA A 4 22.28 -6.82 -26.48
C ALA A 4 21.83 -6.19 -27.82
N LYS A 5 21.08 -6.91 -28.64
CA LYS A 5 20.48 -6.39 -29.90
C LYS A 5 19.33 -5.40 -29.62
N LEU A 6 18.51 -5.65 -28.59
CA LEU A 6 17.47 -4.73 -28.13
C LEU A 6 18.05 -3.38 -27.70
N PHE A 7 19.19 -3.39 -27.00
CA PHE A 7 19.84 -2.16 -26.52
C PHE A 7 20.74 -1.47 -27.56
N ALA A 8 21.14 -2.14 -28.63
CA ALA A 8 22.02 -1.55 -29.67
C ALA A 8 21.37 -0.35 -30.39
N GLY A 9 20.04 -0.35 -30.56
CA GLY A 9 19.28 0.75 -31.18
C GLY A 9 18.89 1.88 -30.21
N VAL A 10 19.06 1.72 -28.91
CA VAL A 10 18.62 2.70 -27.90
C VAL A 10 19.67 3.81 -27.78
N PRO A 11 19.31 5.11 -27.87
CA PRO A 11 20.22 6.25 -27.73
C PRO A 11 21.00 6.23 -26.41
N ARG A 12 22.27 6.68 -26.42
CA ARG A 12 23.16 6.69 -25.24
C ARG A 12 22.50 7.29 -24.00
N ARG A 13 21.76 8.40 -24.14
CA ARG A 13 21.06 9.06 -23.03
C ARG A 13 20.00 8.16 -22.39
N GLN A 14 19.23 7.44 -23.19
CA GLN A 14 18.20 6.52 -22.69
C GLN A 14 18.84 5.32 -21.99
N ARG A 15 19.95 4.78 -22.52
CA ARG A 15 20.73 3.73 -21.85
C ARG A 15 21.25 4.17 -20.48
N LEU A 16 21.73 5.41 -20.37
CA LEU A 16 22.15 5.98 -19.09
C LEU A 16 20.99 6.14 -18.11
N GLN A 17 19.81 6.53 -18.57
CA GLN A 17 18.60 6.63 -17.72
C GLN A 17 18.13 5.25 -17.25
N LEU A 18 18.13 4.24 -18.14
CA LEU A 18 17.84 2.85 -17.76
C LEU A 18 18.84 2.35 -16.72
N ALA A 19 20.13 2.55 -16.95
CA ALA A 19 21.17 2.13 -16.01
C ALA A 19 21.04 2.83 -14.64
N ALA A 20 20.75 4.14 -14.63
CA ALA A 20 20.55 4.89 -13.39
C ALA A 20 19.31 4.44 -12.62
N ALA A 21 18.17 4.21 -13.30
CA ALA A 21 16.96 3.72 -12.67
C ALA A 21 17.15 2.29 -12.10
N LEU A 22 17.77 1.39 -12.88
CA LEU A 22 18.12 0.05 -12.40
C LEU A 22 19.16 0.09 -11.27
N GLY A 23 20.13 0.99 -11.34
CA GLY A 23 21.10 1.21 -10.26
C GLY A 23 20.43 1.64 -8.95
N LEU A 24 19.39 2.49 -9.05
CA LEU A 24 18.60 2.92 -7.89
C LEU A 24 17.77 1.76 -7.33
N VAL A 25 17.13 0.95 -8.20
CA VAL A 25 16.42 -0.27 -7.79
C VAL A 25 17.36 -1.23 -7.08
N LEU A 26 18.49 -1.56 -7.68
CA LEU A 26 19.45 -2.53 -7.14
C LEU A 26 20.08 -2.01 -5.84
N GLY A 27 20.56 -0.78 -5.82
CA GLY A 27 21.15 -0.17 -4.62
C GLY A 27 20.18 -0.08 -3.46
N GLY A 28 18.93 0.34 -3.72
CA GLY A 28 17.85 0.37 -2.73
C GLY A 28 17.51 -1.04 -2.22
N SER A 29 17.39 -2.01 -3.13
CA SER A 29 17.09 -3.40 -2.77
C SER A 29 18.20 -4.04 -1.94
N LEU A 30 19.47 -3.80 -2.29
CA LEU A 30 20.61 -4.31 -1.52
C LEU A 30 20.67 -3.68 -0.11
N LEU A 31 20.41 -2.38 -0.01
CA LEU A 31 20.33 -1.70 1.29
C LEU A 31 19.21 -2.28 2.14
N ALA A 32 18.02 -2.49 1.55
CA ALA A 32 16.88 -3.08 2.23
C ALA A 32 17.18 -4.52 2.69
N LEU A 33 17.74 -5.36 1.81
CA LEU A 33 18.10 -6.74 2.12
C LEU A 33 19.14 -6.83 3.27
N TRP A 34 20.16 -5.99 3.22
CA TRP A 34 21.20 -5.93 4.25
C TRP A 34 20.60 -5.66 5.64
N HIS A 35 19.70 -4.70 5.75
CA HIS A 35 19.09 -4.36 7.04
C HIS A 35 17.97 -5.32 7.46
N GLN A 36 17.21 -5.85 6.51
CA GLN A 36 16.18 -6.86 6.78
C GLN A 36 16.77 -8.15 7.36
N THR A 37 17.97 -8.52 6.88
CA THR A 37 18.68 -9.72 7.35
C THR A 37 19.72 -9.41 8.43
N ALA A 38 19.77 -8.18 8.95
CA ALA A 38 20.79 -7.73 9.91
C ALA A 38 22.24 -8.11 9.48
N GLY A 39 22.60 -7.78 8.26
CA GLY A 39 23.91 -8.13 7.69
C GLY A 39 24.09 -9.63 7.40
N PHE A 40 23.01 -10.30 6.99
CA PHE A 40 22.93 -11.75 6.74
C PHE A 40 23.08 -12.63 8.00
N ASN A 41 22.87 -12.05 9.18
CA ASN A 41 22.85 -12.81 10.43
C ASN A 41 21.47 -13.43 10.75
N LEU A 42 20.39 -12.86 10.20
CA LEU A 42 19.04 -13.39 10.33
C LEU A 42 18.69 -14.26 9.11
N ASP A 43 18.14 -15.44 9.35
CA ASP A 43 17.54 -16.27 8.33
C ASP A 43 16.07 -15.87 8.18
N VAL A 44 15.74 -15.23 7.03
CA VAL A 44 14.38 -14.76 6.73
C VAL A 44 13.76 -15.65 5.67
N ARG A 45 12.75 -16.41 6.06
CA ARG A 45 12.10 -17.43 5.23
C ARG A 45 10.72 -16.99 4.79
N ASP A 46 10.41 -17.09 3.50
CA ASP A 46 9.04 -17.02 2.97
C ASP A 46 8.38 -18.41 3.12
N ILE A 47 7.37 -18.51 3.97
CA ILE A 47 6.73 -19.78 4.30
C ILE A 47 5.24 -19.77 3.97
N ARG A 48 4.68 -20.98 3.85
CA ARG A 48 3.23 -21.20 3.71
C ARG A 48 2.77 -22.09 4.84
N ILE A 49 1.69 -21.68 5.51
CA ILE A 49 1.06 -22.39 6.62
C ILE A 49 -0.27 -22.93 6.11
N GLU A 50 -0.43 -24.23 6.13
CA GLU A 50 -1.69 -24.86 5.80
C GLU A 50 -2.57 -24.93 7.05
N THR A 51 -3.78 -24.38 6.97
CA THR A 51 -4.76 -24.44 8.05
C THR A 51 -5.50 -25.77 8.04
N PRO A 52 -6.14 -26.17 9.16
CA PRO A 52 -6.95 -27.38 9.19
C PRO A 52 -8.10 -27.41 8.18
N THR A 53 -8.51 -26.26 7.66
CA THR A 53 -9.55 -26.12 6.63
C THR A 53 -8.99 -26.14 5.20
N GLY A 54 -7.69 -26.35 5.01
CA GLY A 54 -7.01 -26.36 3.71
C GLY A 54 -6.68 -24.97 3.15
N GLN A 55 -7.00 -23.89 3.87
CA GLN A 55 -6.60 -22.54 3.49
C GLN A 55 -5.09 -22.34 3.73
N ARG A 56 -4.37 -21.77 2.77
CA ARG A 56 -2.94 -21.50 2.89
C ARG A 56 -2.71 -20.05 3.30
N LEU A 57 -2.00 -19.86 4.40
CA LEU A 57 -1.55 -18.56 4.88
C LEU A 57 -0.07 -18.36 4.54
N SER A 58 0.28 -17.15 4.21
CA SER A 58 1.64 -16.74 3.87
C SER A 58 2.26 -16.01 5.05
N ALA A 59 3.53 -16.24 5.33
CA ALA A 59 4.25 -15.52 6.37
C ALA A 59 5.74 -15.33 6.04
N LEU A 60 6.36 -14.32 6.67
CA LEU A 60 7.81 -14.21 6.79
C LEU A 60 8.22 -14.68 8.19
N LEU A 61 9.10 -15.66 8.22
CA LEU A 61 9.68 -16.18 9.45
C LEU A 61 11.11 -15.67 9.59
N TYR A 62 11.35 -14.84 10.61
CA TYR A 62 12.67 -14.34 10.97
C TYR A 62 13.26 -15.21 12.06
N VAL A 63 14.40 -15.86 11.78
CA VAL A 63 15.05 -16.78 12.70
C VAL A 63 16.44 -16.24 13.06
N PRO A 64 16.65 -15.82 14.30
CA PRO A 64 17.96 -15.38 14.77
C PRO A 64 18.90 -16.58 15.03
N PRO A 65 20.23 -16.39 15.01
CA PRO A 65 21.20 -17.48 15.12
C PRO A 65 21.20 -18.19 16.48
N ASN A 66 20.67 -17.57 17.53
CA ASN A 66 20.54 -18.18 18.85
C ASN A 66 19.34 -19.15 18.95
N ALA A 67 18.41 -19.12 17.99
CA ALA A 67 17.24 -20.02 17.98
C ALA A 67 17.64 -21.39 17.38
N THR A 68 17.91 -22.36 18.24
CA THR A 68 18.32 -23.71 17.84
C THR A 68 17.49 -24.78 18.57
N LEU A 69 17.59 -26.03 18.14
CA LEU A 69 16.94 -27.15 18.83
C LEU A 69 17.47 -27.33 20.28
N ALA A 70 18.73 -26.98 20.52
CA ALA A 70 19.35 -27.07 21.84
C ALA A 70 19.03 -25.86 22.72
N THR A 71 18.80 -24.72 22.12
CA THR A 71 18.48 -23.43 22.76
C THR A 71 17.27 -22.79 22.10
N PRO A 72 16.06 -23.26 22.39
CA PRO A 72 14.85 -22.64 21.84
C PRO A 72 14.74 -21.18 22.29
N ALA A 73 14.38 -20.29 21.34
CA ALA A 73 14.29 -18.87 21.60
C ALA A 73 12.84 -18.42 21.85
N PRO A 74 12.62 -17.32 22.60
CA PRO A 74 11.31 -16.72 22.70
C PRO A 74 10.84 -16.26 21.33
N ALA A 75 9.52 -16.19 21.13
CA ALA A 75 8.97 -15.87 19.83
C ALA A 75 7.85 -14.82 19.87
N VAL A 76 7.64 -14.13 18.75
CA VAL A 76 6.55 -13.17 18.58
C VAL A 76 5.78 -13.47 17.30
N LEU A 77 4.45 -13.58 17.41
CA LEU A 77 3.54 -13.54 16.26
C LEU A 77 3.20 -12.08 15.98
N ALA A 78 3.49 -11.58 14.78
CA ALA A 78 3.25 -10.21 14.37
C ALA A 78 2.24 -10.17 13.20
N ILE A 79 1.11 -9.44 13.36
CA ILE A 79 0.03 -9.41 12.39
C ILE A 79 -0.35 -7.97 12.01
N HIS A 80 -0.36 -7.72 10.68
CA HIS A 80 -0.66 -6.41 10.08
C HIS A 80 -2.16 -6.04 10.14
N GLY A 81 -2.47 -4.76 9.86
CA GLY A 81 -3.83 -4.24 9.73
C GLY A 81 -4.49 -4.51 8.37
N TYR A 82 -5.76 -4.08 8.21
CA TYR A 82 -6.50 -4.20 6.96
C TYR A 82 -5.79 -3.49 5.79
N ILE A 83 -5.96 -4.01 4.58
CA ILE A 83 -5.30 -3.57 3.33
C ILE A 83 -3.77 -3.53 3.38
N ASN A 84 -3.16 -4.09 4.40
CA ASN A 84 -1.71 -4.24 4.53
C ASN A 84 -1.27 -5.69 4.23
N THR A 85 -0.01 -5.96 4.43
CA THR A 85 0.60 -7.29 4.26
C THR A 85 1.72 -7.48 5.29
N ARG A 86 2.21 -8.71 5.43
CA ARG A 86 3.25 -9.11 6.37
C ARG A 86 4.49 -8.21 6.38
N GLU A 87 4.81 -7.58 5.25
CA GLU A 87 5.96 -6.69 5.14
C GLU A 87 5.77 -5.37 5.91
N THR A 88 4.54 -4.99 6.30
CA THR A 88 4.33 -3.83 7.17
C THR A 88 4.88 -4.04 8.57
N GLN A 89 4.98 -5.30 9.00
CA GLN A 89 5.55 -5.68 10.28
C GLN A 89 7.08 -5.73 10.28
N SER A 90 7.75 -5.39 9.17
CA SER A 90 9.21 -5.51 9.04
C SER A 90 9.97 -4.73 10.11
N GLY A 91 9.52 -3.53 10.49
CA GLY A 91 10.18 -2.72 11.51
C GLY A 91 10.24 -3.45 12.86
N PHE A 92 9.11 -3.99 13.30
CA PHE A 92 8.99 -4.79 14.53
C PHE A 92 9.77 -6.09 14.40
N ALA A 93 9.60 -6.81 13.29
CA ALA A 93 10.22 -8.11 13.08
C ALA A 93 11.76 -8.03 13.06
N ILE A 94 12.33 -7.05 12.36
CA ILE A 94 13.78 -6.84 12.32
C ILE A 94 14.32 -6.55 13.72
N GLU A 95 13.69 -5.62 14.45
CA GLU A 95 14.20 -5.19 15.74
C GLU A 95 14.06 -6.27 16.83
N LEU A 96 12.99 -7.04 16.81
CA LEU A 96 12.81 -8.19 17.69
C LEU A 96 13.80 -9.32 17.34
N ALA A 97 13.93 -9.66 16.04
CA ALA A 97 14.81 -10.76 15.63
C ALA A 97 16.30 -10.44 15.90
N ARG A 98 16.74 -9.18 15.72
CA ARG A 98 18.09 -8.73 16.10
C ARG A 98 18.38 -8.91 17.59
N ARG A 99 17.33 -8.97 18.41
CA ARG A 99 17.42 -9.18 19.89
C ARG A 99 17.15 -10.62 20.30
N GLY A 100 17.15 -11.53 19.34
CA GLY A 100 17.10 -12.96 19.61
C GLY A 100 15.72 -13.59 19.65
N PHE A 101 14.67 -12.88 19.23
CA PHE A 101 13.33 -13.44 19.08
C PHE A 101 13.13 -14.11 17.73
N VAL A 102 12.47 -15.26 17.68
CA VAL A 102 11.88 -15.77 16.44
C VAL A 102 10.62 -14.95 16.16
N VAL A 103 10.48 -14.40 14.95
CA VAL A 103 9.30 -13.60 14.61
C VAL A 103 8.58 -14.17 13.40
N LEU A 104 7.26 -14.39 13.54
CA LEU A 104 6.37 -14.80 12.46
C LEU A 104 5.51 -13.60 12.05
N ALA A 105 5.86 -12.95 10.94
CA ALA A 105 5.03 -11.89 10.34
C ALA A 105 4.05 -12.53 9.35
N LEU A 106 2.75 -12.51 9.69
CA LEU A 106 1.70 -13.25 8.99
C LEU A 106 0.92 -12.35 8.03
N ASP A 107 0.69 -12.80 6.79
CA ASP A 107 -0.39 -12.28 5.93
C ASP A 107 -1.73 -12.84 6.41
N GLN A 108 -2.68 -11.98 6.77
CA GLN A 108 -4.04 -12.40 7.11
C GLN A 108 -4.74 -13.06 5.92
N PRO A 109 -5.78 -13.92 6.13
CA PRO A 109 -6.60 -14.43 5.03
C PRO A 109 -7.01 -13.34 4.04
N GLY A 110 -6.90 -13.62 2.75
CA GLY A 110 -7.23 -12.70 1.67
C GLY A 110 -6.29 -11.51 1.49
N HIS A 111 -5.23 -11.39 2.30
CA HIS A 111 -4.22 -10.34 2.17
C HIS A 111 -2.90 -10.91 1.66
N GLY A 112 -2.12 -10.08 0.97
CA GLY A 112 -0.80 -10.47 0.47
C GLY A 112 -0.85 -11.74 -0.38
N TYR A 113 -0.20 -12.80 0.09
CA TYR A 113 -0.17 -14.10 -0.59
C TYR A 113 -0.98 -15.19 0.12
N SER A 114 -1.78 -14.82 1.13
CA SER A 114 -2.71 -15.73 1.80
C SER A 114 -3.98 -15.95 0.99
N ASP A 115 -4.51 -17.18 1.03
CA ASP A 115 -5.75 -17.53 0.34
C ASP A 115 -6.96 -16.76 0.91
N PRO A 116 -7.96 -16.40 0.07
CA PRO A 116 -9.20 -15.78 0.52
C PRO A 116 -10.12 -16.79 1.25
N PRO A 117 -11.22 -16.32 1.85
CA PRO A 117 -11.67 -14.94 1.91
C PRO A 117 -11.04 -14.16 3.06
N ALA A 118 -10.93 -12.83 2.90
CA ALA A 118 -10.55 -11.96 4.01
C ALA A 118 -11.58 -12.04 5.15
N PHE A 119 -11.16 -11.66 6.38
CA PHE A 119 -11.97 -11.67 7.60
C PHE A 119 -12.42 -13.05 8.09
N SER A 120 -11.87 -14.12 7.54
CA SER A 120 -12.16 -15.50 7.94
C SER A 120 -11.19 -16.03 9.00
N ALA A 121 -11.51 -17.19 9.59
CA ALA A 121 -10.63 -18.00 10.44
C ALA A 121 -9.92 -17.23 11.59
N GLY A 122 -10.63 -16.30 12.24
CA GLY A 122 -10.04 -15.44 13.29
C GLY A 122 -8.90 -14.58 12.76
N PHE A 123 -9.05 -14.07 11.53
CA PHE A 123 -8.04 -13.28 10.81
C PHE A 123 -6.69 -14.00 10.64
N GLY A 124 -6.69 -15.35 10.71
CA GLY A 124 -5.48 -16.17 10.61
C GLY A 124 -4.66 -16.28 11.91
N GLY A 125 -5.00 -15.50 12.93
CA GLY A 125 -4.27 -15.46 14.20
C GLY A 125 -4.10 -16.84 14.86
N PRO A 126 -5.18 -17.63 15.06
CA PRO A 126 -5.07 -18.97 15.66
C PRO A 126 -4.13 -19.92 14.90
N ALA A 127 -4.20 -19.91 13.57
CA ALA A 127 -3.35 -20.76 12.74
C ALA A 127 -1.87 -20.34 12.78
N GLY A 128 -1.58 -19.03 12.68
CA GLY A 128 -0.23 -18.49 12.83
C GLY A 128 0.36 -18.79 14.20
N PHE A 129 -0.42 -18.66 15.26
CA PHE A 129 -0.01 -18.97 16.63
C PHE A 129 0.28 -20.47 16.83
N ALA A 130 -0.60 -21.33 16.34
CA ALA A 130 -0.38 -22.78 16.40
C ALA A 130 0.89 -23.20 15.64
N TYR A 131 1.12 -22.63 14.45
CA TYR A 131 2.33 -22.87 13.68
C TYR A 131 3.58 -22.40 14.42
N LEU A 132 3.61 -21.18 14.93
CA LEU A 132 4.78 -20.65 15.66
C LEU A 132 5.17 -21.54 16.82
N ARG A 133 4.17 -22.03 17.57
CA ARG A 133 4.37 -22.96 18.70
C ARG A 133 4.83 -24.35 18.29
N SER A 134 4.60 -24.77 17.06
CA SER A 134 5.03 -26.08 16.56
C SER A 134 6.52 -26.15 16.20
N LEU A 135 7.19 -24.99 16.12
CA LEU A 135 8.59 -24.91 15.73
C LEU A 135 9.50 -25.38 16.89
N ALA A 136 10.30 -26.40 16.65
CA ALA A 136 11.11 -27.01 17.70
C ALA A 136 12.23 -26.12 18.26
N PHE A 137 12.58 -25.02 17.57
CA PHE A 137 13.53 -24.01 18.00
C PHE A 137 12.85 -22.77 18.65
N VAL A 138 11.55 -22.86 18.90
CA VAL A 138 10.75 -21.84 19.62
C VAL A 138 10.48 -22.35 21.04
N ASP A 139 10.70 -21.49 22.01
CA ASP A 139 10.30 -21.73 23.41
C ASP A 139 8.81 -21.46 23.55
N GLY A 140 8.03 -22.53 23.64
CA GLY A 140 6.56 -22.47 23.67
C GLY A 140 5.97 -21.82 24.92
N ASP A 141 6.76 -21.56 25.94
CA ASP A 141 6.35 -20.90 27.18
C ASP A 141 6.68 -19.39 27.17
N ARG A 142 7.45 -18.91 26.18
CA ARG A 142 7.86 -17.52 26.05
C ARG A 142 7.41 -16.94 24.69
N ILE A 143 6.09 -16.80 24.50
CA ILE A 143 5.52 -16.27 23.27
C ILE A 143 4.81 -14.94 23.53
N GLY A 144 5.14 -13.94 22.68
CA GLY A 144 4.46 -12.66 22.56
C GLY A 144 3.54 -12.60 21.35
N LEU A 145 2.52 -11.77 21.45
CA LEU A 145 1.53 -11.53 20.40
C LEU A 145 1.51 -10.03 20.09
N GLU A 146 1.80 -9.65 18.86
CA GLU A 146 1.81 -8.26 18.39
C GLU A 146 0.84 -8.08 17.23
N GLY A 147 0.01 -7.04 17.26
CA GLY A 147 -0.89 -6.79 16.16
C GLY A 147 -1.26 -5.32 16.00
N HIS A 148 -1.16 -4.86 14.74
CA HIS A 148 -1.56 -3.51 14.37
C HIS A 148 -2.98 -3.48 13.81
N SER A 149 -3.84 -2.57 14.30
CA SER A 149 -5.21 -2.37 13.79
C SER A 149 -6.01 -3.68 13.80
N MET A 150 -6.52 -4.14 12.66
CA MET A 150 -7.18 -5.44 12.51
C MET A 150 -6.29 -6.62 12.95
N GLY A 151 -4.96 -6.50 12.84
CA GLY A 151 -4.01 -7.48 13.37
C GLY A 151 -4.07 -7.62 14.88
N GLY A 152 -4.45 -6.56 15.60
CA GLY A 152 -4.71 -6.62 17.03
C GLY A 152 -5.91 -7.51 17.37
N TRP A 153 -6.94 -7.55 16.53
CA TRP A 153 -8.05 -8.50 16.69
C TRP A 153 -7.60 -9.94 16.39
N ALA A 154 -6.77 -10.11 15.35
CA ALA A 154 -6.19 -11.40 14.99
C ALA A 154 -5.39 -12.03 16.13
N VAL A 155 -4.53 -11.24 16.80
CA VAL A 155 -3.72 -11.75 17.92
C VAL A 155 -4.55 -12.00 19.18
N GLN A 156 -5.66 -11.28 19.39
CA GLN A 156 -6.61 -11.58 20.45
C GLN A 156 -7.36 -12.89 20.17
N MET A 157 -7.72 -13.19 18.91
CA MET A 157 -8.26 -14.47 18.49
C MET A 157 -7.23 -15.61 18.68
N ALA A 158 -5.95 -15.34 18.38
CA ALA A 158 -4.86 -16.27 18.68
C ALA A 158 -4.76 -16.56 20.16
N ALA A 159 -4.76 -15.53 21.02
CA ALA A 159 -4.77 -15.67 22.47
C ALA A 159 -5.96 -16.47 22.98
N ALA A 160 -7.17 -16.20 22.48
CA ALA A 160 -8.38 -16.92 22.87
C ALA A 160 -8.34 -18.41 22.48
N SER A 161 -7.62 -18.77 21.40
CA SER A 161 -7.48 -20.18 20.98
C SER A 161 -6.60 -21.03 21.91
N ALA A 162 -5.67 -20.40 22.67
CA ALA A 162 -4.82 -21.06 23.65
C ALA A 162 -4.37 -20.07 24.76
N PRO A 163 -5.27 -19.71 25.70
CA PRO A 163 -5.07 -18.59 26.63
C PRO A 163 -3.83 -18.74 27.55
N GLU A 164 -3.43 -19.98 27.86
CA GLU A 164 -2.30 -20.25 28.76
C GLU A 164 -0.95 -20.36 28.04
N ARG A 165 -0.93 -20.11 26.70
CA ARG A 165 0.25 -20.38 25.87
C ARG A 165 0.94 -19.13 25.33
N TYR A 166 0.64 -17.96 25.85
CA TYR A 166 1.35 -16.71 25.58
C TYR A 166 1.57 -15.95 26.90
N GLU A 167 2.56 -15.08 26.93
CA GLU A 167 2.94 -14.35 28.14
C GLU A 167 2.65 -12.85 28.06
N ALA A 168 2.71 -12.27 26.87
CA ALA A 168 2.52 -10.82 26.68
C ALA A 168 1.87 -10.51 25.34
N MET A 169 1.18 -9.38 25.28
CA MET A 169 0.56 -8.87 24.07
C MET A 169 0.89 -7.38 23.88
N VAL A 170 1.06 -6.95 22.63
CA VAL A 170 1.09 -5.54 22.25
C VAL A 170 0.04 -5.30 21.16
N LEU A 171 -0.87 -4.36 21.42
CA LEU A 171 -1.84 -3.87 20.46
C LEU A 171 -1.42 -2.48 19.99
N LEU A 172 -1.29 -2.29 18.68
CA LEU A 172 -0.97 -1.00 18.08
C LEU A 172 -2.15 -0.50 17.24
N GLY A 173 -2.61 0.72 17.48
CA GLY A 173 -3.76 1.30 16.78
C GLY A 173 -5.01 0.40 16.82
N SER A 174 -5.19 -0.39 17.87
CA SER A 174 -6.24 -1.41 17.97
C SER A 174 -6.97 -1.34 19.31
N SER A 175 -7.98 -2.19 19.47
CA SER A 175 -8.80 -2.27 20.68
C SER A 175 -9.23 -3.72 20.99
N THR A 176 -9.79 -3.94 22.17
CA THR A 176 -10.47 -5.17 22.55
C THR A 176 -11.96 -5.09 22.23
N GLY A 177 -12.68 -6.22 22.18
CA GLY A 177 -14.14 -6.26 22.04
C GLY A 177 -14.69 -5.71 20.72
N THR A 178 -13.91 -5.75 19.64
CA THR A 178 -14.28 -5.20 18.34
C THR A 178 -14.16 -6.29 17.28
N PHE A 179 -15.11 -6.37 16.35
CA PHE A 179 -15.13 -7.37 15.26
C PHE A 179 -14.91 -8.82 15.70
N GLY A 180 -15.49 -9.19 16.83
CA GLY A 180 -15.42 -10.54 17.39
C GLY A 180 -14.19 -10.83 18.24
N ALA A 181 -13.26 -9.88 18.37
CA ALA A 181 -12.19 -10.00 19.36
C ALA A 181 -12.77 -10.02 20.78
N PRO A 182 -12.22 -10.79 21.74
CA PRO A 182 -12.70 -10.81 23.10
C PRO A 182 -12.67 -9.44 23.77
N GLU A 183 -13.63 -9.19 24.66
CA GLU A 183 -13.59 -7.99 25.51
C GLU A 183 -12.39 -8.05 26.46
N GLY A 184 -11.79 -6.89 26.64
CA GLY A 184 -10.67 -6.75 27.56
C GLY A 184 -11.14 -6.65 29.00
N THR A 185 -10.35 -7.22 29.91
CA THR A 185 -10.54 -7.15 31.36
C THR A 185 -9.22 -6.75 32.05
N PRO A 186 -9.21 -6.47 33.35
CA PRO A 186 -7.95 -6.20 34.05
C PRO A 186 -6.93 -7.36 34.02
N THR A 187 -7.40 -8.58 33.67
CA THR A 187 -6.55 -9.77 33.62
C THR A 187 -6.37 -10.36 32.22
N THR A 188 -7.18 -9.95 31.25
CA THR A 188 -7.15 -10.47 29.86
C THR A 188 -7.22 -9.30 28.86
N PRO A 189 -6.32 -9.26 27.85
CA PRO A 189 -5.20 -10.16 27.54
C PRO A 189 -4.09 -10.14 28.64
N LYS A 190 -3.24 -11.21 28.69
CA LYS A 190 -2.08 -11.21 29.59
C LYS A 190 -1.09 -10.12 29.20
N ASN A 191 -0.58 -9.39 30.19
CA ASN A 191 0.50 -8.40 30.06
C ASN A 191 0.40 -7.55 28.79
N LEU A 192 -0.60 -6.67 28.76
CA LEU A 192 -0.94 -5.88 27.59
C LEU A 192 -0.20 -4.54 27.56
N GLY A 193 0.66 -4.34 26.57
CA GLY A 193 1.11 -3.03 26.11
C GLY A 193 0.13 -2.49 25.06
N LEU A 194 -0.33 -1.27 25.23
CA LEU A 194 -1.20 -0.60 24.27
C LEU A 194 -0.48 0.62 23.67
N VAL A 195 -0.29 0.59 22.36
CA VAL A 195 0.19 1.72 21.58
C VAL A 195 -1.00 2.30 20.84
N PHE A 196 -1.39 3.52 21.17
CA PHE A 196 -2.48 4.21 20.47
C PHE A 196 -2.06 5.63 20.16
N SER A 197 -1.70 5.86 18.91
CA SER A 197 -1.03 7.08 18.49
C SER A 197 -1.90 8.32 18.68
N ARG A 198 -1.25 9.46 18.97
CA ARG A 198 -1.89 10.73 19.32
C ARG A 198 -2.80 11.26 18.20
N PHE A 199 -2.46 10.94 16.96
CA PHE A 199 -3.22 11.34 15.78
C PHE A 199 -3.85 10.14 15.08
N ASP A 200 -4.24 9.10 15.84
CA ASP A 200 -4.91 7.92 15.27
C ASP A 200 -6.29 8.30 14.76
N GLU A 201 -6.57 7.94 13.52
CA GLU A 201 -7.81 8.25 12.80
C GLU A 201 -9.00 7.40 13.25
N PHE A 202 -8.76 6.32 14.02
CA PHE A 202 -9.78 5.32 14.38
C PHE A 202 -10.22 5.36 15.84
N SER A 203 -9.98 6.43 16.58
CA SER A 203 -10.34 6.54 18.00
C SER A 203 -11.81 6.22 18.29
N SER A 204 -12.72 6.67 17.43
CA SER A 204 -14.15 6.40 17.57
C SER A 204 -14.48 4.92 17.39
N LEU A 205 -13.93 4.26 16.35
CA LEU A 205 -14.13 2.83 16.10
C LEU A 205 -13.54 1.95 17.20
N MET A 206 -12.33 2.28 17.65
CA MET A 206 -11.56 1.42 18.56
C MET A 206 -11.99 1.59 20.02
N TRP A 207 -12.19 2.82 20.46
CA TRP A 207 -12.40 3.15 21.88
C TRP A 207 -13.70 3.90 22.16
N GLY A 208 -14.50 4.26 21.14
CA GLY A 208 -15.72 5.04 21.31
C GLY A 208 -15.47 6.50 21.70
N SER A 209 -14.29 7.03 21.41
CA SER A 209 -13.91 8.42 21.68
C SER A 209 -13.82 9.23 20.39
N ASP A 210 -14.28 10.46 20.42
CA ASP A 210 -14.21 11.35 19.25
C ASP A 210 -12.76 11.74 18.89
N SER A 211 -11.83 11.64 19.84
CA SER A 211 -10.41 11.92 19.60
C SER A 211 -9.50 10.91 20.30
N SER A 212 -8.28 10.74 19.79
CA SER A 212 -7.28 9.86 20.41
C SER A 212 -6.93 10.32 21.83
N ALA A 213 -6.87 11.62 22.09
CA ALA A 213 -6.60 12.14 23.43
C ALA A 213 -7.70 11.75 24.44
N GLY A 214 -8.95 11.64 24.00
CA GLY A 214 -10.09 11.32 24.88
C GLY A 214 -10.23 9.82 25.19
N ILE A 215 -9.43 8.93 24.61
CA ILE A 215 -9.56 7.49 24.92
C ILE A 215 -9.26 7.17 26.39
N VAL A 216 -8.40 7.94 27.04
CA VAL A 216 -8.01 7.75 28.44
C VAL A 216 -9.19 7.88 29.41
N ASP A 217 -10.22 8.60 29.01
CA ASP A 217 -11.42 8.86 29.80
C ASP A 217 -12.54 7.84 29.51
N THR A 218 -12.36 6.95 28.52
CA THR A 218 -13.40 5.98 28.16
C THR A 218 -13.53 4.86 29.20
N LEU A 219 -14.77 4.50 29.54
CA LEU A 219 -15.05 3.39 30.45
C LEU A 219 -14.42 2.07 29.94
N LYS A 220 -14.37 1.87 28.63
CA LYS A 220 -13.76 0.68 27.99
C LYS A 220 -12.29 0.57 28.33
N LEU A 221 -11.52 1.66 28.22
CA LEU A 221 -10.09 1.68 28.52
C LEU A 221 -9.85 1.58 30.04
N GLN A 222 -10.61 2.32 30.85
CA GLN A 222 -10.52 2.27 32.31
C GLN A 222 -10.79 0.86 32.83
N THR A 223 -11.83 0.18 32.33
CA THR A 223 -12.13 -1.21 32.65
C THR A 223 -10.97 -2.14 32.31
N LEU A 224 -10.40 -2.01 31.11
CA LEU A 224 -9.25 -2.80 30.67
C LEU A 224 -8.02 -2.60 31.57
N PHE A 225 -7.83 -1.39 32.09
CA PHE A 225 -6.71 -1.05 32.99
C PHE A 225 -6.99 -1.31 34.47
N GLY A 226 -8.25 -1.66 34.81
CA GLY A 226 -8.67 -1.91 36.18
C GLY A 226 -8.64 -0.66 37.07
N THR A 227 -8.98 0.50 36.51
CA THR A 227 -9.07 1.78 37.20
C THR A 227 -10.45 2.43 36.98
N ASN A 228 -10.85 3.31 37.88
CA ASN A 228 -12.02 4.18 37.73
C ASN A 228 -11.63 5.62 37.40
N GLU A 229 -10.34 5.91 37.29
CA GLU A 229 -9.78 7.22 36.97
C GLU A 229 -9.25 7.19 35.53
N PRO A 230 -9.08 8.35 34.87
CA PRO A 230 -8.43 8.45 33.57
C PRO A 230 -7.09 7.71 33.52
N VAL A 231 -6.86 6.96 32.44
CA VAL A 231 -5.62 6.20 32.29
C VAL A 231 -4.44 7.15 32.04
N VAL A 232 -3.40 7.05 32.84
CA VAL A 232 -2.20 7.88 32.70
C VAL A 232 -1.24 7.25 31.68
N VAL A 233 -0.93 8.00 30.63
CA VAL A 233 0.01 7.58 29.58
C VAL A 233 1.40 7.36 30.16
N GLY A 234 2.04 6.25 29.81
CA GLY A 234 3.37 5.86 30.29
C GLY A 234 3.38 5.27 31.71
N GLN A 235 2.24 5.19 32.38
CA GLN A 235 2.14 4.54 33.69
C GLN A 235 1.84 3.05 33.52
N ARG A 236 2.62 2.20 34.23
CA ARG A 236 2.36 0.77 34.30
C ARG A 236 1.36 0.47 35.43
N TYR A 237 0.29 -0.21 35.10
CA TYR A 237 -0.74 -0.72 35.99
C TYR A 237 -0.58 -2.23 36.17
N GLY A 238 -1.15 -2.79 37.26
CA GLY A 238 -1.18 -4.22 37.50
C GLY A 238 0.19 -4.82 37.88
N ASN A 239 0.38 -6.11 37.58
CA ASN A 239 1.58 -6.86 37.98
C ASN A 239 1.98 -7.86 36.87
N ALA A 240 3.21 -7.74 36.36
CA ALA A 240 3.73 -8.56 35.28
C ALA A 240 3.77 -10.06 35.64
N SER A 241 4.20 -10.41 36.85
CA SER A 241 4.27 -11.83 37.27
C SER A 241 2.90 -12.50 37.45
N LYS A 242 1.83 -11.70 37.52
CA LYS A 242 0.43 -12.16 37.54
C LYS A 242 -0.26 -12.11 36.18
N GLY A 243 0.46 -11.71 35.13
CA GLY A 243 -0.10 -11.53 33.80
C GLY A 243 -1.03 -10.31 33.65
N THR A 244 -1.02 -9.39 34.64
CA THR A 244 -1.97 -8.27 34.68
C THR A 244 -1.34 -6.91 34.37
N ALA A 245 -0.09 -6.87 33.91
CA ALA A 245 0.55 -5.61 33.54
C ALA A 245 -0.20 -4.92 32.38
N ARG A 246 -0.40 -3.60 32.51
CA ARG A 246 -1.03 -2.73 31.49
C ARG A 246 -0.23 -1.45 31.37
N GLU A 247 0.01 -1.00 30.17
CA GLU A 247 0.65 0.28 29.92
C GLU A 247 0.14 0.85 28.59
N LEU A 248 -0.17 2.16 28.57
CA LEU A 248 -0.55 2.91 27.37
C LEU A 248 0.56 3.85 27.00
N ILE A 249 0.98 3.83 25.73
CA ILE A 249 1.79 4.90 25.14
C ILE A 249 1.07 5.53 23.95
N MET A 250 1.34 6.82 23.69
CA MET A 250 0.69 7.59 22.63
C MET A 250 1.74 8.32 21.78
N PRO A 251 2.42 7.63 20.85
CA PRO A 251 3.38 8.25 19.94
C PRO A 251 2.75 9.38 19.12
N ASP A 252 3.54 10.40 18.79
CA ASP A 252 3.10 11.57 17.99
C ASP A 252 3.04 11.24 16.49
N VAL A 253 2.30 10.20 16.10
CA VAL A 253 2.09 9.77 14.72
C VAL A 253 0.61 9.48 14.45
N THR A 254 0.27 9.21 13.17
CA THR A 254 -1.06 8.76 12.74
C THR A 254 -1.18 7.24 12.82
N HIS A 255 -2.36 6.67 12.66
CA HIS A 255 -2.58 5.22 12.67
C HIS A 255 -1.60 4.42 11.78
N PRO A 256 -1.42 4.73 10.48
CA PRO A 256 -0.40 4.02 9.70
C PRO A 256 1.04 4.47 10.02
N GLY A 257 1.21 5.54 10.78
CA GLY A 257 2.49 6.06 11.24
C GLY A 257 3.17 5.18 12.28
N ASP A 258 2.43 4.31 12.99
CA ASP A 258 2.96 3.35 13.96
C ASP A 258 4.06 2.48 13.36
N HIS A 259 3.92 2.09 12.08
CA HIS A 259 4.91 1.28 11.36
C HIS A 259 6.22 2.03 11.04
N LEU A 260 6.24 3.36 11.15
CA LEU A 260 7.41 4.22 10.93
C LEU A 260 7.81 4.99 12.20
N SER A 261 7.32 4.56 13.36
CA SER A 261 7.60 5.20 14.65
C SER A 261 8.70 4.45 15.40
N THR A 262 9.81 5.14 15.66
CA THR A 262 10.88 4.60 16.51
C THR A 262 10.41 4.41 17.95
N GLU A 263 9.43 5.21 18.41
CA GLU A 263 8.84 5.11 19.74
C GLU A 263 7.93 3.87 19.84
N ALA A 264 7.00 3.67 18.89
CA ALA A 264 6.10 2.52 18.87
C ALA A 264 6.87 1.18 18.76
N ILE A 265 7.84 1.11 17.82
CA ILE A 265 8.68 -0.07 17.64
C ILE A 265 9.58 -0.29 18.85
N GLY A 266 10.20 0.78 19.38
CA GLY A 266 11.06 0.71 20.54
C GLY A 266 10.33 0.22 21.78
N TYR A 267 9.12 0.73 22.04
CA TYR A 267 8.26 0.28 23.12
C TYR A 267 7.89 -1.19 22.99
N THR A 268 7.43 -1.62 21.81
CA THR A 268 7.06 -3.01 21.55
C THR A 268 8.21 -3.97 21.82
N VAL A 269 9.40 -3.60 21.37
CA VAL A 269 10.63 -4.39 21.62
C VAL A 269 10.97 -4.44 23.11
N ALA A 270 10.92 -3.31 23.81
CA ALA A 270 11.22 -3.25 25.23
C ALA A 270 10.20 -4.05 26.08
N TRP A 271 8.90 -3.97 25.72
CA TRP A 271 7.83 -4.71 26.37
C TRP A 271 8.04 -6.23 26.30
N PHE A 272 8.34 -6.75 25.12
CA PHE A 272 8.61 -8.18 24.98
C PHE A 272 9.95 -8.60 25.58
N ALA A 273 10.99 -7.78 25.50
CA ALA A 273 12.28 -8.09 26.11
C ALA A 273 12.19 -8.21 27.64
N ASP A 274 11.41 -7.33 28.28
CA ASP A 274 11.14 -7.36 29.73
C ASP A 274 10.31 -8.62 30.12
N LEU A 275 9.17 -8.81 29.46
CA LEU A 275 8.18 -9.80 29.88
C LEU A 275 8.50 -11.24 29.44
N LEU A 276 9.24 -11.41 28.35
CA LEU A 276 9.69 -12.72 27.88
C LEU A 276 11.12 -13.07 28.32
N ALA A 277 11.67 -12.30 29.26
CA ALA A 277 12.99 -12.49 29.86
C ALA A 277 14.08 -12.73 28.78
N GLN A 278 14.13 -11.87 27.77
CA GLN A 278 15.12 -11.92 26.70
C GLN A 278 16.03 -10.68 26.75
N PRO A 279 17.02 -10.65 27.65
CA PRO A 279 17.97 -9.57 27.69
C PRO A 279 18.79 -9.51 26.39
N SER A 280 19.05 -8.32 25.89
CA SER A 280 19.84 -8.11 24.68
C SER A 280 20.78 -6.93 24.86
N GLU A 281 22.03 -7.10 24.44
CA GLU A 281 23.02 -6.02 24.37
C GLU A 281 22.84 -5.13 23.10
N VAL A 282 21.93 -5.50 22.19
CA VAL A 282 21.70 -4.77 20.94
C VAL A 282 21.05 -3.44 21.26
N SER A 283 21.80 -2.36 21.09
CA SER A 283 21.33 -0.97 21.21
C SER A 283 20.92 -0.40 19.84
N GLY A 284 20.03 0.58 19.87
CA GLY A 284 19.58 1.32 18.70
C GLY A 284 18.68 0.49 17.77
N GLN A 285 18.11 1.19 16.81
CA GLN A 285 17.22 0.63 15.79
C GLN A 285 17.83 0.85 14.41
N VAL A 286 17.58 -0.08 13.47
CA VAL A 286 18.09 -0.03 12.09
C VAL A 286 17.01 -0.23 11.04
N TRP A 287 15.78 -0.54 11.43
CA TRP A 287 14.67 -0.84 10.55
C TRP A 287 14.41 0.27 9.51
N TYR A 288 14.63 1.53 9.86
CA TYR A 288 14.42 2.68 8.96
C TYR A 288 15.34 2.66 7.74
N TRP A 289 16.49 2.01 7.80
CA TRP A 289 17.35 1.81 6.64
C TRP A 289 16.75 0.81 5.64
N LYS A 290 16.05 -0.21 6.14
CA LYS A 290 15.27 -1.12 5.27
C LYS A 290 14.17 -0.35 4.55
N GLU A 291 13.39 0.45 5.27
CA GLU A 291 12.32 1.27 4.69
C GLU A 291 12.87 2.33 3.70
N PHE A 292 14.00 2.94 4.00
CA PHE A 292 14.67 3.86 3.08
C PHE A 292 15.17 3.12 1.82
N GLY A 293 15.71 1.93 1.97
CA GLY A 293 16.14 1.09 0.84
C GLY A 293 14.97 0.73 -0.08
N THR A 294 13.83 0.30 0.48
CA THR A 294 12.63 -0.02 -0.30
C THR A 294 12.01 1.22 -0.96
N LEU A 295 12.08 2.39 -0.32
CA LEU A 295 11.71 3.67 -0.95
C LEU A 295 12.57 3.98 -2.17
N LEU A 296 13.90 3.86 -2.05
CA LEU A 296 14.80 4.07 -3.18
C LEU A 296 14.51 3.11 -4.33
N ALA A 297 14.26 1.84 -4.03
CA ALA A 297 13.88 0.84 -5.02
C ALA A 297 12.55 1.19 -5.71
N LEU A 298 11.54 1.61 -4.95
CA LEU A 298 10.23 2.04 -5.46
C LEU A 298 10.37 3.26 -6.37
N LEU A 299 11.14 4.28 -5.98
CA LEU A 299 11.43 5.46 -6.80
C LEU A 299 12.21 5.09 -8.08
N GLY A 300 13.15 4.15 -7.96
CA GLY A 300 13.87 3.60 -9.10
C GLY A 300 12.95 2.92 -10.10
N LEU A 301 12.00 2.09 -9.62
CA LEU A 301 11.01 1.41 -10.45
C LEU A 301 10.03 2.40 -11.11
N ALA A 302 9.56 3.41 -10.37
CA ALA A 302 8.72 4.48 -10.92
C ALA A 302 9.46 5.28 -12.01
N TRP A 303 10.74 5.57 -11.82
CA TRP A 303 11.55 6.21 -12.85
C TRP A 303 11.79 5.31 -14.06
N LEU A 304 11.98 4.01 -13.84
CA LEU A 304 12.25 3.02 -14.90
C LEU A 304 11.15 2.96 -15.96
N VAL A 305 9.91 3.35 -15.63
CA VAL A 305 8.78 3.39 -16.57
C VAL A 305 9.13 4.21 -17.82
N PHE A 306 9.69 5.42 -17.66
CA PHE A 306 9.95 6.35 -18.77
C PHE A 306 10.98 5.84 -19.77
N PRO A 307 12.19 5.45 -19.37
CA PRO A 307 13.14 4.89 -20.31
C PRO A 307 12.71 3.53 -20.89
N SER A 308 11.83 2.77 -20.19
CA SER A 308 11.22 1.54 -20.71
C SER A 308 10.24 1.83 -21.85
N ILE A 309 9.42 2.88 -21.72
CA ILE A 309 8.54 3.36 -22.81
C ILE A 309 9.38 3.75 -24.02
N ASP A 310 10.42 4.56 -23.83
CA ASP A 310 11.30 5.01 -24.91
C ASP A 310 11.99 3.83 -25.62
N ALA A 311 12.49 2.86 -24.86
CA ALA A 311 13.12 1.65 -25.40
C ALA A 311 12.10 0.78 -26.17
N ALA A 312 10.91 0.55 -25.61
CA ALA A 312 9.85 -0.22 -26.25
C ALA A 312 9.37 0.42 -27.56
N LEU A 313 9.24 1.76 -27.61
CA LEU A 313 8.92 2.50 -28.83
C LEU A 313 10.02 2.41 -29.89
N THR A 314 11.28 2.36 -29.48
CA THR A 314 12.41 2.17 -30.42
C THR A 314 12.35 0.80 -31.07
N VAL A 315 12.01 -0.24 -30.31
CA VAL A 315 11.87 -1.63 -30.81
C VAL A 315 10.63 -1.79 -31.70
N ALA A 316 9.52 -1.12 -31.36
CA ALA A 316 8.28 -1.18 -32.14
C ALA A 316 8.36 -0.45 -33.48
N GLY A 317 9.42 0.34 -33.70
CA GLY A 317 9.66 1.11 -34.92
C GLY A 317 8.84 2.41 -35.01
N SER A 318 8.98 3.13 -36.14
CA SER A 318 8.43 4.48 -36.36
C SER A 318 6.89 4.56 -36.45
N ARG A 319 6.17 3.43 -36.50
CA ARG A 319 4.72 3.42 -36.71
C ARG A 319 3.89 4.19 -35.67
N LEU A 320 4.37 4.22 -34.41
CA LEU A 320 3.71 4.92 -33.30
C LEU A 320 4.34 6.30 -33.03
N GLN A 321 5.52 6.59 -33.57
CA GLN A 321 6.23 7.83 -33.30
C GLN A 321 5.68 8.94 -34.23
N GLN A 322 4.66 9.62 -33.79
CA GLN A 322 4.05 10.76 -34.49
C GLN A 322 4.08 11.99 -33.59
N ALA A 323 4.36 13.14 -34.21
CA ALA A 323 4.23 14.41 -33.48
C ALA A 323 2.77 14.68 -33.14
N PRO A 324 2.45 15.16 -31.94
CA PRO A 324 1.09 15.51 -31.59
C PRO A 324 0.59 16.64 -32.49
N VAL A 325 -0.60 16.45 -33.07
CA VAL A 325 -1.35 17.49 -33.77
C VAL A 325 -2.32 18.06 -32.75
N GLN A 326 -2.10 19.32 -32.36
CA GLN A 326 -2.84 19.89 -31.23
C GLN A 326 -4.09 20.66 -31.73
N PRO A 327 -5.19 20.62 -30.94
CA PRO A 327 -6.33 21.51 -31.19
C PRO A 327 -5.92 22.97 -30.97
N PRO A 328 -6.70 23.96 -31.52
CA PRO A 328 -6.45 25.37 -31.26
C PRO A 328 -6.37 25.71 -29.78
N VAL A 329 -5.47 26.64 -29.43
CA VAL A 329 -5.28 27.04 -28.03
C VAL A 329 -6.57 27.64 -27.48
N GLN A 330 -7.03 27.09 -26.36
CA GLN A 330 -8.24 27.54 -25.67
C GLN A 330 -8.05 28.89 -25.00
N ALA A 331 -9.15 29.68 -24.89
CA ALA A 331 -9.16 30.89 -24.09
C ALA A 331 -8.71 30.58 -22.64
N ARG A 332 -7.94 31.50 -22.06
CA ARG A 332 -7.30 31.30 -20.73
C ARG A 332 -8.31 30.91 -19.63
N TRP A 333 -9.50 31.54 -19.62
CA TRP A 333 -10.55 31.24 -18.65
C TRP A 333 -11.13 29.82 -18.81
N VAL A 334 -11.32 29.35 -20.05
CA VAL A 334 -11.82 28.00 -20.37
C VAL A 334 -10.84 26.94 -19.84
N ARG A 335 -9.56 27.19 -20.05
CA ARG A 335 -8.52 26.31 -19.57
C ARG A 335 -8.46 26.23 -18.03
N TRP A 336 -8.51 27.39 -17.35
CA TRP A 336 -8.56 27.41 -15.90
C TRP A 336 -9.82 26.74 -15.34
N PHE A 337 -10.97 26.94 -15.99
CA PHE A 337 -12.21 26.26 -15.62
C PHE A 337 -12.08 24.73 -15.78
N ALA A 338 -11.53 24.26 -16.89
CA ALA A 338 -11.28 22.82 -17.10
C ALA A 338 -10.30 22.24 -16.08
N ILE A 339 -9.23 22.96 -15.72
CA ILE A 339 -8.30 22.56 -14.65
C ILE A 339 -9.04 22.43 -13.32
N SER A 340 -9.84 23.43 -12.95
CA SER A 340 -10.62 23.40 -11.71
C SER A 340 -11.54 22.19 -11.63
N LEU A 341 -12.26 21.86 -12.71
CA LEU A 341 -13.11 20.67 -12.76
C LEU A 341 -12.29 19.38 -12.64
N THR A 342 -11.15 19.30 -13.33
CA THR A 342 -10.24 18.13 -13.26
C THR A 342 -9.67 17.92 -11.86
N VAL A 343 -9.45 18.97 -11.09
CA VAL A 343 -8.98 18.91 -9.71
C VAL A 343 -10.12 18.58 -8.74
N LEU A 344 -11.27 19.25 -8.87
CA LEU A 344 -12.34 19.20 -7.86
C LEU A 344 -13.25 17.98 -7.99
N ILE A 345 -13.67 17.61 -9.22
CA ILE A 345 -14.64 16.52 -9.40
C ILE A 345 -14.13 15.20 -8.83
N PRO A 346 -12.89 14.75 -9.12
CA PRO A 346 -12.37 13.48 -8.58
C PRO A 346 -12.31 13.46 -7.04
N VAL A 347 -11.98 14.58 -6.43
CA VAL A 347 -11.84 14.69 -4.97
C VAL A 347 -13.21 14.75 -4.29
N LEU A 348 -14.13 15.58 -4.79
CA LEU A 348 -15.47 15.70 -4.22
C LEU A 348 -16.30 14.43 -4.39
N SER A 349 -16.04 13.64 -5.44
CA SER A 349 -16.69 12.36 -5.68
C SER A 349 -15.99 11.18 -4.97
N PHE A 350 -14.82 11.37 -4.35
CA PHE A 350 -14.02 10.27 -3.83
C PHE A 350 -14.76 9.47 -2.76
N PHE A 351 -15.08 10.08 -1.64
CA PHE A 351 -15.81 9.39 -0.57
C PHE A 351 -17.22 8.94 -1.01
N PRO A 352 -18.06 9.80 -1.66
CA PRO A 352 -19.38 9.36 -2.06
C PRO A 352 -19.41 8.14 -2.98
N LEU A 353 -18.55 8.08 -4.01
CA LEU A 353 -18.54 6.96 -4.94
C LEU A 353 -17.90 5.71 -4.34
N GLN A 354 -16.92 5.84 -3.46
CA GLN A 354 -16.36 4.72 -2.71
C GLN A 354 -17.41 4.08 -1.80
N ASN A 355 -18.14 4.90 -1.02
CA ASN A 355 -19.20 4.41 -0.14
C ASN A 355 -20.38 3.81 -0.93
N LEU A 356 -20.71 4.37 -2.09
CA LEU A 356 -21.75 3.83 -2.96
C LEU A 356 -21.37 2.43 -3.49
N ALA A 357 -20.09 2.13 -3.64
CA ALA A 357 -19.62 0.81 -4.07
C ALA A 357 -19.91 -0.29 -3.06
N ASP A 358 -20.05 0.03 -1.77
CA ASP A 358 -20.42 -0.95 -0.75
C ASP A 358 -21.82 -1.53 -1.00
N THR A 359 -22.69 -0.75 -1.65
CA THR A 359 -24.05 -1.16 -1.99
C THR A 359 -24.20 -1.64 -3.43
N TRP A 360 -23.53 -0.98 -4.38
CA TRP A 360 -23.72 -1.23 -5.82
C TRP A 360 -22.74 -2.25 -6.40
N LEU A 361 -21.56 -2.34 -5.83
CA LEU A 361 -20.49 -3.26 -6.25
C LEU A 361 -19.87 -3.97 -5.02
N PRO A 362 -20.66 -4.62 -4.15
CA PRO A 362 -20.11 -5.35 -3.02
C PRO A 362 -19.19 -6.48 -3.52
N ALA A 363 -18.18 -6.79 -2.71
CA ALA A 363 -17.26 -7.88 -3.01
C ALA A 363 -18.01 -9.20 -3.24
N ASN A 364 -17.73 -9.86 -4.35
CA ASN A 364 -18.36 -11.11 -4.77
C ASN A 364 -17.38 -11.97 -5.58
N ALA A 365 -17.79 -13.15 -6.00
CA ALA A 365 -16.93 -14.08 -6.72
C ALA A 365 -16.37 -13.55 -8.06
N PHE A 366 -17.02 -12.53 -8.67
CA PHE A 366 -16.54 -11.91 -9.92
C PHE A 366 -15.69 -10.65 -9.63
N LEU A 367 -16.10 -9.81 -8.67
CA LEU A 367 -15.41 -8.60 -8.24
C LEU A 367 -14.99 -8.76 -6.76
N PRO A 368 -13.90 -9.52 -6.47
CA PRO A 368 -13.67 -10.03 -5.13
C PRO A 368 -13.00 -9.05 -4.15
N GLN A 369 -12.63 -7.83 -4.58
CA GLN A 369 -11.87 -6.87 -3.80
C GLN A 369 -12.66 -5.58 -3.57
N GLN A 370 -13.21 -5.36 -2.37
CA GLN A 370 -14.08 -4.22 -2.06
C GLN A 370 -13.43 -2.86 -2.29
N ILE A 371 -12.18 -2.67 -1.87
CA ILE A 371 -11.47 -1.39 -2.07
C ILE A 371 -11.25 -1.16 -3.58
N THR A 372 -10.88 -2.20 -4.33
CA THR A 372 -10.73 -2.11 -5.79
C THR A 372 -12.07 -1.79 -6.48
N ASN A 373 -13.20 -2.35 -5.98
CA ASN A 373 -14.55 -2.03 -6.46
C ASN A 373 -14.90 -0.56 -6.22
N GLY A 374 -14.56 -0.04 -5.05
CA GLY A 374 -14.73 1.38 -4.73
C GLY A 374 -13.95 2.29 -5.68
N VAL A 375 -12.67 1.98 -5.87
CA VAL A 375 -11.82 2.72 -6.82
C VAL A 375 -12.33 2.57 -8.26
N LEU A 376 -12.86 1.40 -8.64
CA LEU A 376 -13.44 1.16 -9.95
C LEU A 376 -14.69 2.03 -10.17
N LEU A 377 -15.61 2.06 -9.23
CA LEU A 377 -16.82 2.89 -9.34
C LEU A 377 -16.48 4.37 -9.40
N TRP A 378 -15.51 4.80 -8.58
CA TRP A 378 -14.99 6.17 -8.64
C TRP A 378 -14.35 6.47 -10.00
N ALA A 379 -13.52 5.58 -10.53
CA ALA A 379 -12.87 5.76 -11.83
C ALA A 379 -13.89 5.82 -12.98
N LEU A 380 -14.86 4.89 -13.02
CA LEU A 380 -15.89 4.87 -14.06
C LEU A 380 -16.82 6.09 -13.97
N GLY A 381 -17.24 6.49 -12.76
CA GLY A 381 -18.04 7.70 -12.56
C GLY A 381 -17.32 8.95 -13.07
N ASN A 382 -16.05 9.14 -12.68
CA ASN A 382 -15.22 10.24 -13.16
C ASN A 382 -14.93 10.14 -14.67
N GLY A 383 -14.77 8.92 -15.20
CA GLY A 383 -14.64 8.67 -16.64
C GLY A 383 -15.87 9.14 -17.43
N VAL A 384 -17.06 8.83 -16.94
CA VAL A 384 -18.33 9.28 -17.55
C VAL A 384 -18.45 10.82 -17.49
N PHE A 385 -18.21 11.44 -16.32
CA PHE A 385 -18.19 12.91 -16.21
C PHE A 385 -17.21 13.54 -17.20
N THR A 386 -16.00 13.02 -17.27
CA THR A 386 -14.96 13.49 -18.17
C THR A 386 -15.37 13.34 -19.64
N ALA A 387 -15.94 12.19 -20.02
CA ALA A 387 -16.42 11.95 -21.38
C ALA A 387 -17.57 12.88 -21.77
N VAL A 388 -18.52 13.13 -20.87
CA VAL A 388 -19.63 14.09 -21.10
C VAL A 388 -19.10 15.50 -21.30
N LEU A 389 -18.20 15.98 -20.42
CA LEU A 389 -17.58 17.30 -20.53
C LEU A 389 -16.77 17.43 -21.83
N PHE A 390 -16.03 16.38 -22.20
CA PHE A 390 -15.31 16.33 -23.46
C PHE A 390 -16.25 16.43 -24.67
N LEU A 391 -17.34 15.66 -24.71
CA LEU A 391 -18.32 15.67 -25.80
C LEU A 391 -19.03 17.02 -25.93
N LEU A 392 -19.41 17.65 -24.81
CA LEU A 392 -20.01 18.98 -24.79
C LEU A 392 -19.04 20.05 -25.33
N TRP A 393 -17.77 19.98 -24.93
CA TRP A 393 -16.71 20.84 -25.45
C TRP A 393 -16.46 20.57 -26.93
N PHE A 394 -16.28 19.31 -27.33
CA PHE A 394 -15.96 18.92 -28.73
C PHE A 394 -17.04 19.36 -29.71
N ARG A 395 -18.32 19.20 -29.34
CA ARG A 395 -19.46 19.66 -30.19
C ARG A 395 -19.48 21.17 -30.44
N ARG A 396 -18.87 21.96 -29.56
CA ARG A 396 -18.76 23.41 -29.70
C ARG A 396 -17.54 23.85 -30.53
N GLN A 397 -16.67 22.91 -30.91
CA GLN A 397 -15.42 23.16 -31.61
C GLN A 397 -15.56 22.75 -33.09
N ALA A 398 -16.13 23.63 -33.96
CA ALA A 398 -16.40 23.29 -35.36
C ALA A 398 -15.17 22.88 -36.21
N ALA A 399 -13.96 23.25 -35.78
CA ALA A 399 -12.71 23.00 -36.50
C ALA A 399 -11.81 21.92 -35.87
N VAL A 400 -12.23 21.27 -34.77
CA VAL A 400 -11.41 20.29 -34.06
C VAL A 400 -11.77 18.87 -34.50
N SER A 401 -10.77 18.10 -34.94
CA SER A 401 -10.91 16.70 -35.32
C SER A 401 -10.51 15.75 -34.19
N LEU A 402 -11.00 14.48 -34.21
CA LEU A 402 -10.59 13.43 -33.30
C LEU A 402 -9.07 13.19 -33.33
N ARG A 403 -8.43 13.38 -34.49
CA ARG A 403 -6.97 13.27 -34.64
C ARG A 403 -6.23 14.31 -33.79
N GLN A 404 -6.72 15.55 -33.76
CA GLN A 404 -6.15 16.63 -32.93
C GLN A 404 -6.35 16.36 -31.42
N CYS A 405 -7.36 15.57 -31.06
CA CYS A 405 -7.58 15.10 -29.69
C CYS A 405 -6.76 13.86 -29.33
N GLY A 406 -5.95 13.33 -30.27
CA GLY A 406 -5.17 12.09 -30.04
C GLY A 406 -6.00 10.80 -30.04
N LEU A 407 -7.26 10.87 -30.52
CA LEU A 407 -8.23 9.75 -30.50
C LEU A 407 -8.29 8.98 -31.84
N SER A 408 -7.58 9.41 -32.87
CA SER A 408 -7.54 8.68 -34.14
C SER A 408 -6.54 7.54 -34.05
N ILE A 409 -6.99 6.30 -34.25
CA ILE A 409 -6.17 5.11 -34.24
C ILE A 409 -6.71 4.09 -35.26
N ASP A 410 -5.85 3.48 -36.03
CA ASP A 410 -6.17 2.34 -36.86
C ASP A 410 -5.85 0.99 -36.13
N VAL A 411 -6.33 -0.13 -36.67
CA VAL A 411 -6.15 -1.46 -36.06
C VAL A 411 -4.66 -1.79 -35.89
N SER A 412 -3.80 -1.45 -36.86
CA SER A 412 -2.36 -1.71 -36.80
C SER A 412 -1.70 -0.91 -35.68
N GLN A 413 -2.07 0.37 -35.54
CA GLN A 413 -1.61 1.24 -34.45
C GLN A 413 -2.13 0.75 -33.08
N ALA A 414 -3.39 0.31 -32.99
CA ALA A 414 -3.96 -0.23 -31.76
C ALA A 414 -3.19 -1.49 -31.29
N LEU A 415 -2.93 -2.41 -32.19
CA LEU A 415 -2.14 -3.62 -31.88
C LEU A 415 -0.69 -3.27 -31.51
N ALA A 416 -0.07 -2.32 -32.18
CA ALA A 416 1.28 -1.85 -31.85
C ALA A 416 1.30 -1.16 -30.47
N THR A 417 0.29 -0.36 -30.16
CA THR A 417 0.13 0.30 -28.85
C THR A 417 0.03 -0.73 -27.73
N LEU A 418 -0.83 -1.74 -27.90
CA LEU A 418 -0.99 -2.80 -26.91
C LEU A 418 0.33 -3.59 -26.72
N LYS A 419 1.03 -3.94 -27.80
CA LYS A 419 2.34 -4.61 -27.71
C LYS A 419 3.36 -3.80 -26.96
N VAL A 420 3.46 -2.49 -27.22
CA VAL A 420 4.39 -1.59 -26.51
C VAL A 420 4.02 -1.50 -25.03
N ALA A 421 2.74 -1.27 -24.71
CA ALA A 421 2.28 -1.19 -23.32
C ALA A 421 2.57 -2.49 -22.54
N LEU A 422 2.26 -3.64 -23.13
CA LEU A 422 2.57 -4.94 -22.53
C LEU A 422 4.08 -5.15 -22.33
N LEU A 423 4.90 -4.78 -23.33
CA LEU A 423 6.36 -4.89 -23.20
C LEU A 423 6.89 -4.04 -22.05
N VAL A 424 6.42 -2.80 -21.90
CA VAL A 424 6.78 -1.91 -20.78
C VAL A 424 6.43 -2.57 -19.44
N ILE A 425 5.19 -3.03 -19.29
CA ILE A 425 4.74 -3.63 -18.03
C ILE A 425 5.49 -4.94 -17.73
N LEU A 426 5.72 -5.78 -18.73
CA LEU A 426 6.51 -7.01 -18.55
C LEU A 426 7.95 -6.72 -18.11
N MET A 427 8.58 -5.66 -18.63
CA MET A 427 9.92 -5.23 -18.18
C MET A 427 9.90 -4.81 -16.70
N LEU A 428 8.92 -4.00 -16.30
CA LEU A 428 8.78 -3.56 -14.91
C LEU A 428 8.45 -4.73 -13.97
N TYR A 429 7.52 -5.58 -14.38
CA TYR A 429 7.10 -6.77 -13.62
C TYR A 429 8.26 -7.75 -13.45
N PHE A 430 9.08 -7.94 -14.48
CA PHE A 430 10.27 -8.78 -14.39
C PHE A 430 11.29 -8.23 -13.37
N VAL A 431 11.52 -6.92 -13.36
CA VAL A 431 12.36 -6.29 -12.33
C VAL A 431 11.76 -6.48 -10.93
N ALA A 432 10.45 -6.28 -10.79
CA ALA A 432 9.76 -6.49 -9.53
C ALA A 432 9.86 -7.97 -9.07
N LEU A 433 9.71 -8.91 -9.99
CA LEU A 433 9.85 -10.34 -9.71
C LEU A 433 11.26 -10.70 -9.23
N LEU A 434 12.31 -10.19 -9.89
CA LEU A 434 13.70 -10.43 -9.47
C LEU A 434 13.98 -9.90 -8.06
N VAL A 435 13.48 -8.71 -7.74
CA VAL A 435 13.63 -8.12 -6.40
C VAL A 435 12.84 -8.91 -5.34
N ALA A 436 11.61 -9.33 -5.68
CA ALA A 436 10.79 -10.13 -4.78
C ALA A 436 11.40 -11.51 -4.51
N THR A 437 12.02 -12.16 -5.53
CA THR A 437 12.73 -13.44 -5.32
C THR A 437 13.98 -13.31 -4.44
N ALA A 438 14.56 -12.09 -4.34
CA ALA A 438 15.60 -11.79 -3.38
C ALA A 438 15.07 -11.47 -1.96
N GLY A 439 13.78 -11.59 -1.73
CA GLY A 439 13.14 -11.34 -0.42
C GLY A 439 12.93 -9.86 -0.09
N VAL A 440 13.00 -8.98 -1.08
CA VAL A 440 12.77 -7.53 -0.92
C VAL A 440 11.47 -7.11 -1.60
N ASP A 441 10.78 -6.14 -1.03
CA ASP A 441 9.52 -5.57 -1.53
C ASP A 441 9.72 -4.12 -2.03
N PHE A 442 8.82 -3.67 -2.89
CA PHE A 442 8.69 -2.26 -3.29
C PHE A 442 7.63 -1.59 -2.43
N ARG A 443 8.03 -1.16 -1.25
CA ARG A 443 7.11 -0.60 -0.29
C ARG A 443 7.72 0.59 0.44
N PHE A 444 6.89 1.57 0.73
CA PHE A 444 7.18 2.62 1.68
C PHE A 444 5.88 3.10 2.31
N TRP A 445 5.78 2.99 3.62
CA TRP A 445 4.59 3.37 4.39
C TRP A 445 3.32 2.68 3.83
N VAL A 446 2.30 3.46 3.39
CA VAL A 446 1.04 2.95 2.84
C VAL A 446 1.10 2.60 1.35
N ILE A 447 2.23 2.82 0.67
CA ILE A 447 2.41 2.57 -0.76
C ILE A 447 3.16 1.26 -0.93
N ALA A 448 2.57 0.28 -1.61
CA ALA A 448 3.21 -1.00 -1.88
C ALA A 448 2.90 -1.49 -3.28
N LEU A 449 3.93 -1.87 -4.02
CA LEU A 449 3.79 -2.56 -5.31
C LEU A 449 4.36 -3.96 -5.17
N LYS A 450 3.51 -4.98 -5.23
CA LYS A 450 3.87 -6.39 -5.04
C LYS A 450 3.74 -7.17 -6.34
N VAL A 451 4.47 -8.26 -6.46
CA VAL A 451 4.23 -9.26 -7.49
C VAL A 451 2.87 -9.93 -7.22
N MET A 452 2.08 -10.12 -8.26
CA MET A 452 0.76 -10.77 -8.12
C MET A 452 0.91 -12.28 -7.90
N SER A 453 0.09 -12.84 -7.02
CA SER A 453 -0.13 -14.28 -6.96
C SER A 453 -0.89 -14.77 -8.22
N PRO A 454 -0.91 -16.08 -8.52
CA PRO A 454 -1.71 -16.60 -9.64
C PRO A 454 -3.19 -16.22 -9.57
N MET A 455 -3.77 -16.22 -8.37
CA MET A 455 -5.15 -15.75 -8.13
C MET A 455 -5.31 -14.28 -8.48
N GLN A 456 -4.41 -13.43 -7.97
CA GLN A 456 -4.44 -11.99 -8.25
C GLN A 456 -4.23 -11.69 -9.73
N ALA A 457 -3.44 -12.48 -10.46
CA ALA A 457 -3.32 -12.35 -11.91
C ALA A 457 -4.65 -12.61 -12.64
N GLY A 458 -5.46 -13.55 -12.18
CA GLY A 458 -6.83 -13.75 -12.68
C GLY A 458 -7.74 -12.55 -12.37
N ILE A 459 -7.69 -12.03 -11.15
CA ILE A 459 -8.45 -10.84 -10.71
C ILE A 459 -8.05 -9.61 -11.56
N PHE A 460 -6.75 -9.44 -11.82
CA PHE A 460 -6.23 -8.36 -12.67
C PHE A 460 -6.88 -8.32 -14.07
N LEU A 461 -7.12 -9.48 -14.70
CA LEU A 461 -7.72 -9.54 -16.03
C LEU A 461 -9.14 -8.97 -16.07
N ILE A 462 -9.87 -9.00 -14.95
CA ILE A 462 -11.22 -8.45 -14.86
C ILE A 462 -11.16 -6.92 -14.76
N TYR A 463 -10.29 -6.39 -13.91
CA TYR A 463 -10.25 -4.96 -13.62
C TYR A 463 -9.47 -4.13 -14.64
N VAL A 464 -8.54 -4.74 -15.41
CA VAL A 464 -7.67 -3.98 -16.32
C VAL A 464 -8.40 -3.28 -17.45
N VAL A 465 -9.47 -3.89 -17.96
CA VAL A 465 -10.25 -3.31 -19.08
C VAL A 465 -10.99 -2.03 -18.65
N PRO A 466 -11.84 -2.05 -17.59
CA PRO A 466 -12.56 -0.84 -17.17
C PRO A 466 -11.62 0.27 -16.69
N PHE A 467 -10.51 -0.04 -16.02
CA PHE A 467 -9.52 0.99 -15.67
C PHE A 467 -8.83 1.59 -16.91
N THR A 468 -8.52 0.78 -17.93
CA THR A 468 -7.96 1.31 -19.18
C THR A 468 -8.94 2.26 -19.87
N VAL A 469 -10.23 1.94 -19.88
CA VAL A 469 -11.30 2.82 -20.42
C VAL A 469 -11.34 4.17 -19.69
N PHE A 470 -11.26 4.14 -18.35
CA PHE A 470 -11.14 5.38 -17.56
C PHE A 470 -9.92 6.21 -17.98
N PHE A 471 -8.74 5.58 -18.11
CA PHE A 471 -7.53 6.31 -18.48
C PHE A 471 -7.55 6.85 -19.91
N ILE A 472 -8.32 6.25 -20.84
CA ILE A 472 -8.56 6.84 -22.16
C ILE A 472 -9.32 8.16 -22.03
N ALA A 473 -10.42 8.18 -21.27
CA ALA A 473 -11.20 9.38 -21.03
C ALA A 473 -10.37 10.47 -20.34
N GLN A 474 -9.65 10.12 -19.29
CA GLN A 474 -8.79 11.01 -18.53
C GLN A 474 -7.65 11.60 -19.39
N SER A 475 -6.93 10.76 -20.16
CA SER A 475 -5.86 11.21 -21.05
C SER A 475 -6.40 12.12 -22.17
N THR A 476 -7.61 11.85 -22.68
CA THR A 476 -8.27 12.69 -23.68
C THR A 476 -8.53 14.09 -23.13
N ALA A 477 -9.11 14.21 -21.95
CA ALA A 477 -9.32 15.51 -21.31
C ALA A 477 -8.00 16.25 -21.08
N LEU A 478 -7.00 15.55 -20.57
CA LEU A 478 -5.69 16.10 -20.24
C LEU A 478 -5.00 16.73 -21.47
N HIS A 479 -5.05 16.09 -22.63
CA HIS A 479 -4.32 16.52 -23.82
C HIS A 479 -5.17 17.34 -24.82
N ALA A 480 -6.48 17.14 -24.89
CA ALA A 480 -7.35 17.89 -25.77
C ALA A 480 -7.93 19.17 -25.14
N GLN A 481 -8.36 19.11 -23.87
CA GLN A 481 -9.02 20.24 -23.22
C GLN A 481 -8.08 21.10 -22.38
N LEU A 482 -7.21 20.50 -21.56
CA LEU A 482 -6.34 21.27 -20.68
C LEU A 482 -5.16 21.88 -21.40
N GLN A 483 -4.63 21.21 -22.42
CA GLN A 483 -3.52 21.68 -23.28
C GLN A 483 -2.35 22.25 -22.46
N LEU A 484 -2.01 21.60 -21.36
CA LEU A 484 -0.95 22.05 -20.49
C LEU A 484 0.42 21.75 -21.12
N GLY A 485 1.23 22.79 -21.28
CA GLY A 485 2.54 22.66 -21.93
C GLY A 485 2.53 22.71 -23.46
N VAL A 486 1.45 23.24 -24.06
CA VAL A 486 1.35 23.51 -25.51
C VAL A 486 2.14 24.76 -25.84
N GLY A 487 3.27 24.57 -26.45
CA GLY A 487 4.16 25.56 -27.09
C GLY A 487 5.19 24.76 -27.89
N ALA A 488 5.87 25.38 -28.85
CA ALA A 488 6.79 24.69 -29.76
C ALA A 488 7.69 23.64 -29.11
N PRO A 489 8.08 22.54 -29.80
CA PRO A 489 8.77 21.38 -29.23
C PRO A 489 10.22 21.68 -28.84
N VAL A 490 10.43 22.45 -27.78
CA VAL A 490 11.73 22.60 -27.16
C VAL A 490 11.88 21.48 -26.11
N ALA A 491 12.97 20.72 -26.16
CA ALA A 491 13.18 19.53 -25.31
C ALA A 491 13.04 19.76 -23.80
N GLY A 492 13.19 21.01 -23.32
CA GLY A 492 12.93 21.41 -21.93
C GLY A 492 11.45 21.57 -21.58
N GLN A 493 10.61 21.98 -22.52
CA GLN A 493 9.16 22.22 -22.31
C GLN A 493 8.37 20.91 -22.16
N GLN A 494 8.79 19.82 -22.81
CA GLN A 494 8.13 18.50 -22.67
C GLN A 494 8.22 17.96 -21.24
N ARG A 495 9.36 18.16 -20.56
CA ARG A 495 9.54 17.72 -19.16
C ARG A 495 8.70 18.55 -18.19
N SER A 496 8.66 19.88 -18.40
CA SER A 496 7.81 20.76 -17.57
C SER A 496 6.33 20.45 -17.75
N ALA A 497 5.88 20.12 -18.98
CA ALA A 497 4.51 19.71 -19.25
C ALA A 497 4.13 18.40 -18.53
N SER A 498 5.00 17.40 -18.54
CA SER A 498 4.75 16.13 -17.87
C SER A 498 4.62 16.31 -16.35
N TRP A 499 5.49 17.08 -15.71
CA TRP A 499 5.39 17.44 -14.30
C TRP A 499 4.11 18.22 -14.01
N TYR A 500 3.79 19.21 -14.81
CA TYR A 500 2.60 20.04 -14.62
C TYR A 500 1.32 19.21 -14.68
N ASN A 501 1.20 18.31 -15.65
CA ASN A 501 0.05 17.41 -15.78
C ASN A 501 -0.05 16.43 -14.59
N GLY A 502 1.08 15.91 -14.12
CA GLY A 502 1.12 15.09 -12.92
C GLY A 502 0.65 15.86 -11.69
N VAL A 503 1.18 17.08 -11.48
CA VAL A 503 0.77 17.95 -10.38
C VAL A 503 -0.72 18.27 -10.43
N VAL A 504 -1.27 18.63 -11.59
CA VAL A 504 -2.71 18.91 -11.74
C VAL A 504 -3.57 17.73 -11.31
N LEU A 505 -3.21 16.49 -11.70
CA LEU A 505 -3.99 15.32 -11.33
C LEU A 505 -3.87 14.95 -9.86
N SER A 506 -2.73 15.22 -9.23
CA SER A 506 -2.49 14.89 -7.81
C SER A 506 -2.94 16.00 -6.85
N PHE A 507 -3.01 17.26 -7.31
CA PHE A 507 -3.21 18.43 -6.45
C PHE A 507 -4.50 18.38 -5.64
N GLY A 508 -5.60 17.89 -6.23
CA GLY A 508 -6.87 17.74 -5.54
C GLY A 508 -6.77 16.79 -4.33
N PHE A 509 -6.13 15.64 -4.49
CA PHE A 509 -5.92 14.70 -3.39
C PHE A 509 -4.98 15.24 -2.33
N ALA A 510 -3.92 15.96 -2.72
CA ALA A 510 -3.08 16.66 -1.75
C ALA A 510 -3.88 17.69 -0.93
N GLY A 511 -4.78 18.44 -1.59
CA GLY A 511 -5.71 19.37 -0.92
C GLY A 511 -6.68 18.64 0.01
N LEU A 512 -7.25 17.51 -0.42
CA LEU A 512 -8.11 16.67 0.42
C LEU A 512 -7.40 16.24 1.72
N LEU A 513 -6.15 15.79 1.58
CA LEU A 513 -5.36 15.36 2.74
C LEU A 513 -5.09 16.53 3.70
N VAL A 514 -4.73 17.70 3.17
CA VAL A 514 -4.54 18.90 4.03
C VAL A 514 -5.83 19.21 4.80
N VAL A 515 -6.98 19.21 4.12
CA VAL A 515 -8.27 19.52 4.72
C VAL A 515 -8.69 18.46 5.75
N GLN A 516 -8.40 17.17 5.49
CA GLN A 516 -8.70 16.07 6.41
C GLN A 516 -7.78 16.07 7.63
N TYR A 517 -6.47 16.25 7.44
CA TYR A 517 -5.48 15.99 8.48
C TYR A 517 -5.11 17.23 9.30
N VAL A 518 -5.29 18.46 8.80
CA VAL A 518 -5.00 19.66 9.61
C VAL A 518 -5.84 19.71 10.89
N PRO A 519 -7.18 19.46 10.88
CA PRO A 519 -7.95 19.40 12.12
C PRO A 519 -7.47 18.28 13.06
N LEU A 520 -7.15 17.10 12.54
CA LEU A 520 -6.64 15.98 13.33
C LEU A 520 -5.31 16.34 14.03
N LEU A 521 -4.36 16.89 13.30
CA LEU A 521 -3.04 17.27 13.81
C LEU A 521 -3.08 18.46 14.82
N LEU A 522 -4.16 19.23 14.80
CA LEU A 522 -4.41 20.28 15.79
C LEU A 522 -5.10 19.75 17.07
N GLY A 523 -5.20 18.43 17.23
CA GLY A 523 -5.76 17.78 18.41
C GLY A 523 -7.26 17.49 18.34
N GLY A 524 -7.87 17.60 17.15
CA GLY A 524 -9.27 17.24 16.89
C GLY A 524 -9.42 15.87 16.25
N THR A 525 -10.28 15.82 15.24
CA THR A 525 -10.57 14.66 14.41
C THR A 525 -10.36 14.97 12.94
N LEU A 526 -10.41 13.95 12.07
CA LEU A 526 -10.52 14.19 10.63
C LEU A 526 -11.75 15.06 10.34
N LEU A 527 -11.68 15.95 9.34
CA LEU A 527 -12.83 16.77 8.95
C LEU A 527 -14.06 15.90 8.63
N VAL A 528 -13.85 14.80 7.90
CA VAL A 528 -14.88 13.78 7.65
C VAL A 528 -14.51 12.56 8.50
N SER A 529 -14.88 12.60 9.78
CA SER A 529 -14.50 11.61 10.80
C SER A 529 -15.03 10.19 10.52
N SER A 530 -16.07 10.06 9.68
CA SER A 530 -16.62 8.77 9.25
C SER A 530 -15.79 8.07 8.17
N GLN A 531 -14.71 8.68 7.67
CA GLN A 531 -13.91 8.17 6.55
C GLN A 531 -12.41 7.98 6.89
N PRO A 532 -12.06 7.34 8.02
CA PRO A 532 -10.65 7.19 8.38
C PRO A 532 -9.89 6.32 7.38
N LEU A 533 -10.42 5.15 7.00
CA LEU A 533 -9.79 4.24 6.05
C LEU A 533 -9.58 4.89 4.68
N LEU A 534 -10.61 5.53 4.14
CA LEU A 534 -10.51 6.16 2.82
C LEU A 534 -9.60 7.40 2.84
N SER A 535 -9.44 8.07 3.98
CA SER A 535 -8.45 9.13 4.16
C SER A 535 -7.02 8.60 4.07
N ILE A 536 -6.75 7.43 4.65
CA ILE A 536 -5.46 6.74 4.51
C ILE A 536 -5.25 6.27 3.06
N VAL A 537 -6.27 5.72 2.41
CA VAL A 537 -6.21 5.34 0.99
C VAL A 537 -5.92 6.55 0.09
N ALA A 538 -6.44 7.72 0.43
CA ALA A 538 -6.22 8.95 -0.34
C ALA A 538 -4.74 9.37 -0.40
N PHE A 539 -3.89 9.03 0.60
CA PHE A 539 -2.44 9.25 0.52
C PHE A 539 -1.81 8.59 -0.71
N GLN A 540 -2.29 7.39 -1.07
CA GLN A 540 -1.76 6.65 -2.22
C GLN A 540 -2.09 7.34 -3.54
N PHE A 541 -3.22 8.05 -3.62
CA PHE A 541 -3.65 8.74 -4.84
C PHE A 541 -2.72 9.89 -5.21
N VAL A 542 -2.06 10.55 -4.26
CA VAL A 542 -1.14 11.66 -4.56
C VAL A 542 0.02 11.21 -5.46
N PRO A 543 0.88 10.26 -5.08
CA PRO A 543 1.97 9.81 -5.95
C PRO A 543 1.48 8.99 -7.16
N VAL A 544 0.39 8.23 -7.04
CA VAL A 544 -0.18 7.46 -8.15
C VAL A 544 -0.66 8.40 -9.25
N MET A 545 -1.45 9.43 -8.93
CA MET A 545 -1.96 10.38 -9.92
C MET A 545 -0.88 11.30 -10.49
N LEU A 546 0.14 11.63 -9.69
CA LEU A 546 1.34 12.31 -10.20
C LEU A 546 1.99 11.48 -11.31
N LEU A 547 2.24 10.21 -11.05
CA LEU A 547 2.89 9.31 -12.01
C LEU A 547 2.00 9.05 -13.23
N VAL A 548 0.69 8.88 -13.04
CA VAL A 548 -0.32 8.74 -14.13
C VAL A 548 -0.25 9.92 -15.09
N GLY A 549 -0.27 11.15 -14.59
CA GLY A 549 -0.22 12.36 -15.44
C GLY A 549 1.12 12.49 -16.17
N MET A 550 2.22 12.14 -15.49
CA MET A 550 3.55 12.14 -16.11
C MET A 550 3.70 11.09 -17.21
N ILE A 551 3.23 9.86 -17.01
CA ILE A 551 3.25 8.76 -17.99
C ILE A 551 2.35 9.13 -19.18
N SER A 552 1.12 9.57 -18.92
CA SER A 552 0.19 10.00 -19.97
C SER A 552 0.83 11.05 -20.88
N SER A 553 1.43 12.09 -20.30
CA SER A 553 2.08 13.18 -21.05
C SER A 553 3.32 12.70 -21.81
N HIS A 554 4.16 11.87 -21.19
CA HIS A 554 5.34 11.31 -21.83
C HIS A 554 4.97 10.50 -23.08
N CYS A 555 3.97 9.61 -22.97
CA CYS A 555 3.46 8.81 -24.08
C CYS A 555 2.85 9.69 -25.18
N TYR A 556 2.02 10.68 -24.80
CA TYR A 556 1.39 11.58 -25.77
C TYR A 556 2.42 12.39 -26.58
N HIS A 557 3.44 12.92 -25.94
CA HIS A 557 4.51 13.65 -26.65
C HIS A 557 5.34 12.78 -27.61
N ARG A 558 5.38 11.45 -27.37
CA ARG A 558 6.09 10.49 -28.24
C ARG A 558 5.25 9.98 -29.40
N THR A 559 3.93 9.90 -29.22
CA THR A 559 3.06 9.18 -30.15
C THR A 559 1.96 10.05 -30.77
N GLY A 560 1.69 11.23 -30.24
CA GLY A 560 0.53 12.06 -30.64
C GLY A 560 -0.82 11.40 -30.30
N SER A 561 -0.84 10.32 -29.51
CA SER A 561 -2.00 9.51 -29.20
C SER A 561 -2.19 9.34 -27.70
N VAL A 562 -3.44 9.32 -27.24
CA VAL A 562 -3.80 9.11 -25.83
C VAL A 562 -3.70 7.64 -25.41
N TYR A 563 -3.75 6.70 -26.37
CA TYR A 563 -3.94 5.28 -26.09
C TYR A 563 -2.75 4.63 -25.41
N LEU A 564 -1.50 4.96 -25.78
CA LEU A 564 -0.34 4.33 -25.17
C LEU A 564 -0.25 4.67 -23.67
N GLY A 565 -0.42 5.95 -23.33
CA GLY A 565 -0.43 6.39 -21.93
C GLY A 565 -1.58 5.76 -21.14
N ALA A 566 -2.77 5.68 -21.75
CA ALA A 566 -3.93 5.05 -21.14
C ALA A 566 -3.73 3.54 -20.90
N CYS A 567 -3.17 2.80 -21.88
CA CYS A 567 -2.88 1.37 -21.72
C CYS A 567 -1.81 1.11 -20.65
N VAL A 568 -0.71 1.88 -20.64
CA VAL A 568 0.34 1.74 -19.62
C VAL A 568 -0.23 2.03 -18.24
N ASN A 569 -1.01 3.13 -18.09
CA ASN A 569 -1.63 3.49 -16.81
C ASN A 569 -2.68 2.46 -16.38
N GLY A 570 -3.51 1.96 -17.30
CA GLY A 570 -4.48 0.92 -17.02
C GLY A 570 -3.83 -0.35 -16.49
N LEU A 571 -2.75 -0.77 -17.11
CA LEU A 571 -2.03 -1.98 -16.71
C LEU A 571 -1.34 -1.83 -15.33
N TRP A 572 -0.52 -0.80 -15.12
CA TRP A 572 0.23 -0.71 -13.87
C TRP A 572 -0.64 -0.30 -12.67
N VAL A 573 -1.66 0.56 -12.85
CA VAL A 573 -2.57 0.94 -11.75
C VAL A 573 -3.45 -0.24 -11.35
N THR A 574 -3.92 -1.04 -12.32
CA THR A 574 -4.65 -2.28 -12.00
C THR A 574 -3.76 -3.27 -11.27
N TRP A 575 -2.51 -3.45 -11.71
CA TRP A 575 -1.53 -4.28 -10.98
C TRP A 575 -1.34 -3.77 -9.55
N TYR A 576 -1.11 -2.47 -9.37
CA TYR A 576 -0.95 -1.85 -8.06
C TYR A 576 -2.15 -2.11 -7.13
N LEU A 577 -3.36 -1.87 -7.62
CA LEU A 577 -4.59 -2.06 -6.83
C LEU A 577 -4.81 -3.52 -6.47
N VAL A 578 -4.76 -4.42 -7.46
CA VAL A 578 -5.07 -5.84 -7.25
C VAL A 578 -4.05 -6.52 -6.33
N ALA A 579 -2.77 -6.21 -6.47
CA ALA A 579 -1.74 -6.78 -5.61
C ALA A 579 -1.70 -6.17 -4.20
N GLY A 580 -2.21 -4.93 -4.04
CA GLY A 580 -2.14 -4.15 -2.80
C GLY A 580 -3.41 -4.16 -1.95
N THR A 581 -4.52 -4.77 -2.41
CA THR A 581 -5.79 -4.79 -1.67
C THR A 581 -6.23 -6.19 -1.26
N ALA A 582 -7.09 -6.25 -0.23
CA ALA A 582 -7.60 -7.51 0.30
C ALA A 582 -8.63 -8.16 -0.64
N THR A 583 -8.57 -9.48 -0.77
CA THR A 583 -9.53 -10.32 -1.51
C THR A 583 -10.58 -10.85 -0.53
N GLN A 584 -11.77 -10.25 -0.55
CA GLN A 584 -12.83 -10.52 0.44
C GLN A 584 -13.74 -11.68 0.03
N ALA A 585 -13.83 -11.97 -1.25
CA ALA A 585 -14.59 -13.12 -1.74
C ALA A 585 -13.67 -14.09 -2.49
N VAL A 586 -14.00 -15.38 -2.46
CA VAL A 586 -13.28 -16.38 -3.25
C VAL A 586 -13.67 -16.17 -4.72
N PRO A 587 -12.71 -15.97 -5.65
CA PRO A 587 -13.01 -15.86 -7.07
C PRO A 587 -13.64 -17.15 -7.61
N PHE A 588 -14.56 -17.04 -8.58
CA PHE A 588 -15.31 -18.20 -9.10
C PHE A 588 -14.44 -19.25 -9.82
N TRP A 589 -13.21 -18.91 -10.15
CA TRP A 589 -12.23 -19.84 -10.80
C TRP A 589 -11.18 -20.37 -9.83
N TRP A 590 -11.17 -19.98 -8.57
CA TRP A 590 -10.17 -20.36 -7.54
C TRP A 590 -10.68 -21.48 -6.60
#